data_e179d56b59bfe85a79e221c367e6b1f1
#
_entry.id   e179d56b59bfe85a79e221c367e6b1f1
#
_cell.length_a   1.000
_cell.length_b   1.000
_cell.length_c   1.000
_cell.angle_alpha   90.00
_cell.angle_beta   90.00
_cell.angle_gamma   90.00
#
_symmetry.space_group_name_H-M   'P 1'
#
loop_
_entity.id
_entity.type
_entity.pdbx_description
1 polymer ?
#
loop_
_entity_poly.entity_id
_entity_poly.type
_entity_poly.pdbx_seq_one_letter_code
_entity_poly.pdbx_strand_id
1 'polypeptide(L)'
;MSRQVDVLTLSATPIPRTLNMALSGIRDMSTIEEPPSDRYPVQTYVMEYATPIIDDAIRREVERGGQVFYLHNRTETIDQCASALQKRIPGLTVGVAHGQMSEDALGEVMTAMAEGDIQVLVCTTIIETGLDIPNANTLIIENADRFGLSQLHQLRGRVGRSTRHAYAYFTYRPDKNLTEIAEKRLSAIRDFAEFGSGFKIAMRDLEIRGAGNLLGAEQSGHMMSVGYDMYLKLLDEAVLEEKGEAPKAPECTADLNVTANVDKEYVARGEERMDLYRRMAAIRTQEDADDLLDEIVDRYGEPPKGVLNLIDIALLRASAMTLGIKDIKQKAGDLLFVLTNLDFNAVGSLCADPGYKQRLTFLANAKEPTLRLKLVAGPDSLKQAKAFVTKYQSLCGR
;
A
#
# COMPACT_ATOMS: atom_id res chain seq x y z
N MET A 1 0.72 -24.37 16.53
CA MET A 1 2.05 -24.71 16.00
C MET A 1 3.05 -24.66 17.13
N SER A 2 3.97 -25.61 17.19
CA SER A 2 4.97 -25.70 18.24
C SER A 2 5.84 -24.43 18.26
N ARG A 3 6.05 -23.85 19.44
CA ARG A 3 6.93 -22.68 19.67
C ARG A 3 8.44 -22.99 19.43
N GLN A 4 8.77 -24.18 18.95
CA GLN A 4 10.13 -24.71 18.82
C GLN A 4 10.56 -24.95 17.35
N VAL A 5 9.82 -24.45 16.38
CA VAL A 5 10.13 -24.67 14.94
C VAL A 5 10.21 -23.33 14.23
N ASP A 6 11.33 -23.11 13.54
CA ASP A 6 11.48 -21.96 12.64
C ASP A 6 10.58 -22.14 11.42
N VAL A 7 9.86 -21.08 11.05
CA VAL A 7 8.90 -21.11 9.94
C VAL A 7 9.27 -20.06 8.92
N LEU A 8 9.72 -20.51 7.74
CA LEU A 8 9.94 -19.66 6.55
C LEU A 8 8.72 -19.77 5.62
N THR A 9 8.17 -18.63 5.23
CA THR A 9 7.09 -18.54 4.26
C THR A 9 7.58 -17.74 3.04
N LEU A 10 7.47 -18.34 1.86
CA LEU A 10 7.81 -17.70 0.58
C LEU A 10 6.53 -17.43 -0.20
N SER A 11 6.42 -16.25 -0.78
CA SER A 11 5.26 -15.88 -1.61
C SER A 11 5.66 -14.82 -2.63
N ALA A 12 5.18 -14.97 -3.87
CA ALA A 12 5.30 -13.93 -4.90
C ALA A 12 4.34 -12.75 -4.64
N THR A 13 3.19 -13.05 -4.03
CA THR A 13 2.21 -12.06 -3.57
C THR A 13 1.89 -12.41 -2.12
N PRO A 14 2.43 -11.70 -1.13
CA PRO A 14 2.19 -12.04 0.26
C PRO A 14 0.68 -12.01 0.53
N ILE A 15 0.19 -13.09 1.16
CA ILE A 15 -1.20 -13.16 1.60
C ILE A 15 -1.44 -11.96 2.53
N PRO A 16 -2.55 -11.24 2.38
CA PRO A 16 -2.83 -10.04 3.18
C PRO A 16 -2.60 -10.20 4.68
N ARG A 17 -2.96 -11.36 5.23
CA ARG A 17 -2.73 -11.70 6.63
C ARG A 17 -1.22 -11.81 6.96
N THR A 18 -0.45 -12.48 6.13
CA THR A 18 1.00 -12.66 6.34
C THR A 18 1.73 -11.32 6.21
N LEU A 19 1.34 -10.52 5.21
CA LEU A 19 1.85 -9.16 5.01
C LEU A 19 1.53 -8.29 6.22
N ASN A 20 0.32 -8.36 6.74
CA ASN A 20 -0.10 -7.60 7.93
C ASN A 20 0.70 -7.98 9.18
N MET A 21 0.97 -9.28 9.38
CA MET A 21 1.82 -9.77 10.48
C MET A 21 3.29 -9.32 10.34
N ALA A 22 3.78 -9.13 9.11
CA ALA A 22 5.12 -8.61 8.86
C ALA A 22 5.18 -7.09 9.10
N LEU A 23 4.21 -6.34 8.60
CA LEU A 23 4.11 -4.89 8.80
C LEU A 23 3.93 -4.49 10.27
N SER A 24 3.27 -5.34 11.06
CA SER A 24 3.11 -5.14 12.51
C SER A 24 4.30 -5.66 13.35
N GLY A 25 5.41 -6.06 12.73
CA GLY A 25 6.60 -6.52 13.44
C GLY A 25 6.45 -7.87 14.18
N ILE A 26 5.36 -8.61 13.91
CA ILE A 26 5.15 -9.97 14.47
C ILE A 26 6.03 -11.01 13.75
N ARG A 27 6.42 -10.72 12.50
CA ARG A 27 7.33 -11.55 11.69
C ARG A 27 8.30 -10.69 10.93
N ASP A 28 9.53 -11.15 10.84
CA ASP A 28 10.52 -10.54 9.95
C ASP A 28 10.13 -10.78 8.49
N MET A 29 10.42 -9.81 7.64
CA MET A 29 10.14 -9.87 6.21
C MET A 29 11.36 -9.37 5.43
N SER A 30 11.73 -10.15 4.41
CA SER A 30 12.70 -9.72 3.41
C SER A 30 12.05 -9.72 2.03
N THR A 31 12.33 -8.72 1.22
CA THR A 31 11.88 -8.60 -0.17
C THR A 31 13.03 -8.90 -1.11
N ILE A 32 12.77 -9.72 -2.14
CA ILE A 32 13.68 -9.97 -3.24
C ILE A 32 13.24 -9.06 -4.38
N GLU A 33 14.00 -7.98 -4.63
CA GLU A 33 13.63 -6.96 -5.61
C GLU A 33 14.33 -7.15 -6.96
N GLU A 34 15.53 -7.74 -6.94
CA GLU A 34 16.29 -7.96 -8.16
C GLU A 34 15.81 -9.21 -8.89
N PRO A 35 15.43 -9.10 -10.19
CA PRO A 35 15.10 -10.25 -11.00
C PRO A 35 16.36 -11.06 -11.34
N PRO A 36 16.23 -12.34 -11.72
CA PRO A 36 17.33 -13.07 -12.35
C PRO A 36 17.83 -12.31 -13.58
N SER A 37 19.15 -12.33 -13.80
CA SER A 37 19.76 -11.77 -15.02
C SER A 37 19.11 -12.35 -16.27
N ASP A 38 18.97 -11.54 -17.33
CA ASP A 38 18.46 -11.91 -18.64
C ASP A 38 16.93 -12.15 -18.76
N ARG A 39 16.13 -11.57 -17.87
CA ARG A 39 14.67 -11.57 -18.00
C ARG A 39 14.14 -10.19 -18.36
N TYR A 40 13.14 -10.18 -19.25
CA TYR A 40 12.40 -8.97 -19.61
C TYR A 40 11.06 -8.91 -18.85
N PRO A 41 10.61 -7.71 -18.43
CA PRO A 41 9.27 -7.54 -17.89
C PRO A 41 8.21 -8.01 -18.87
N VAL A 42 7.15 -8.65 -18.36
CA VAL A 42 6.02 -9.09 -19.19
C VAL A 42 5.21 -7.88 -19.65
N GLN A 43 5.15 -7.67 -20.97
CA GLN A 43 4.33 -6.61 -21.54
C GLN A 43 2.85 -6.92 -21.30
N THR A 44 2.18 -6.05 -20.56
CA THR A 44 0.83 -6.30 -20.05
C THR A 44 -0.17 -5.40 -20.75
N TYR A 45 -1.18 -6.00 -21.39
CA TYR A 45 -2.29 -5.31 -22.05
C TYR A 45 -3.60 -5.62 -21.33
N VAL A 46 -4.38 -4.57 -21.09
CA VAL A 46 -5.76 -4.67 -20.57
C VAL A 46 -6.68 -4.08 -21.63
N MET A 47 -7.61 -4.87 -22.15
CA MET A 47 -8.41 -4.49 -23.28
C MET A 47 -9.74 -5.24 -23.38
N GLU A 48 -10.67 -4.74 -24.15
CA GLU A 48 -11.84 -5.51 -24.59
C GLU A 48 -11.42 -6.72 -25.42
N TYR A 49 -12.13 -7.82 -25.26
CA TYR A 49 -11.86 -9.02 -26.05
C TYR A 49 -12.16 -8.77 -27.52
N ALA A 50 -11.12 -8.80 -28.35
CA ALA A 50 -11.22 -8.62 -29.79
C ALA A 50 -10.57 -9.84 -30.49
N THR A 51 -11.39 -10.68 -31.12
CA THR A 51 -10.95 -11.89 -31.81
C THR A 51 -9.77 -11.67 -32.76
N PRO A 52 -9.75 -10.62 -33.63
CA PRO A 52 -8.64 -10.41 -34.54
C PRO A 52 -7.31 -10.16 -33.82
N ILE A 53 -7.33 -9.41 -32.71
CA ILE A 53 -6.11 -9.09 -31.92
C ILE A 53 -5.60 -10.34 -31.22
N ILE A 54 -6.50 -11.12 -30.66
CA ILE A 54 -6.13 -12.39 -29.96
C ILE A 54 -5.57 -13.41 -30.96
N ASP A 55 -6.21 -13.57 -32.11
CA ASP A 55 -5.74 -14.50 -33.15
C ASP A 55 -4.36 -14.06 -33.70
N ASP A 56 -4.13 -12.76 -33.87
CA ASP A 56 -2.83 -12.21 -34.27
C ASP A 56 -1.76 -12.44 -33.21
N ALA A 57 -2.08 -12.22 -31.92
CA ALA A 57 -1.18 -12.49 -30.81
C ALA A 57 -0.75 -13.96 -30.76
N ILE A 58 -1.68 -14.90 -30.96
CA ILE A 58 -1.39 -16.34 -31.02
C ILE A 58 -0.50 -16.68 -32.21
N ARG A 59 -0.83 -16.18 -33.42
CA ARG A 59 -0.01 -16.43 -34.63
C ARG A 59 1.42 -15.95 -34.46
N ARG A 60 1.61 -14.72 -34.00
CA ARG A 60 2.95 -14.15 -33.75
C ARG A 60 3.76 -14.99 -32.77
N GLU A 61 3.12 -15.48 -31.71
CA GLU A 61 3.82 -16.34 -30.73
C GLU A 61 4.25 -17.67 -31.36
N VAL A 62 3.34 -18.33 -32.08
CA VAL A 62 3.59 -19.60 -32.74
C VAL A 62 4.63 -19.44 -33.88
N GLU A 63 4.57 -18.39 -34.68
CA GLU A 63 5.52 -18.09 -35.77
C GLU A 63 6.95 -17.92 -35.25
N ARG A 64 7.13 -17.35 -34.06
CA ARG A 64 8.46 -17.23 -33.43
C ARG A 64 8.88 -18.50 -32.67
N GLY A 65 8.09 -19.59 -32.75
CA GLY A 65 8.37 -20.86 -32.12
C GLY A 65 8.10 -20.89 -30.63
N GLY A 66 7.28 -19.96 -30.11
CA GLY A 66 6.83 -19.94 -28.73
C GLY A 66 5.48 -20.63 -28.53
N GLN A 67 5.02 -20.64 -27.29
CA GLN A 67 3.77 -21.29 -26.87
C GLN A 67 2.88 -20.30 -26.12
N VAL A 68 1.59 -20.58 -26.10
CA VAL A 68 0.55 -19.71 -25.53
C VAL A 68 -0.22 -20.43 -24.44
N PHE A 69 -0.37 -19.78 -23.27
CA PHE A 69 -1.41 -20.13 -22.31
C PHE A 69 -2.66 -19.31 -22.60
N TYR A 70 -3.78 -20.00 -22.84
CA TYR A 70 -5.08 -19.40 -23.07
C TYR A 70 -6.02 -19.77 -21.93
N LEU A 71 -6.30 -18.83 -21.05
CA LEU A 71 -7.12 -19.06 -19.86
C LEU A 71 -8.60 -18.86 -20.17
N HIS A 72 -9.35 -19.96 -20.18
CA HIS A 72 -10.81 -20.02 -20.29
C HIS A 72 -11.40 -20.68 -19.05
N ASN A 73 -11.84 -19.90 -18.08
CA ASN A 73 -12.21 -20.41 -16.75
C ASN A 73 -13.64 -20.98 -16.70
N ARG A 74 -14.01 -21.85 -17.66
CA ARG A 74 -15.29 -22.57 -17.71
C ARG A 74 -15.07 -23.95 -18.31
N THR A 75 -15.12 -24.97 -17.48
CA THR A 75 -14.92 -26.36 -17.90
C THR A 75 -15.98 -26.83 -18.90
N GLU A 76 -17.24 -26.40 -18.78
CA GLU A 76 -18.32 -26.81 -19.66
C GLU A 76 -18.15 -26.34 -21.12
N THR A 77 -17.39 -25.30 -21.35
CA THR A 77 -17.20 -24.69 -22.68
C THR A 77 -15.76 -24.66 -23.16
N ILE A 78 -14.83 -25.28 -22.41
CA ILE A 78 -13.41 -25.24 -22.71
C ILE A 78 -13.08 -25.96 -24.03
N ASP A 79 -13.69 -27.09 -24.31
CA ASP A 79 -13.50 -27.83 -25.57
C ASP A 79 -14.06 -27.06 -26.77
N GLN A 80 -15.17 -26.36 -26.58
CA GLN A 80 -15.73 -25.50 -27.62
C GLN A 80 -14.78 -24.30 -27.90
N CYS A 81 -14.17 -23.75 -26.89
CA CYS A 81 -13.17 -22.70 -27.02
C CYS A 81 -11.95 -23.20 -27.81
N ALA A 82 -11.39 -24.36 -27.44
CA ALA A 82 -10.28 -24.96 -28.14
C ALA A 82 -10.60 -25.26 -29.62
N SER A 83 -11.77 -25.87 -29.90
CA SER A 83 -12.22 -26.12 -31.24
C SER A 83 -12.45 -24.86 -32.07
N ALA A 84 -12.94 -23.80 -31.45
CA ALA A 84 -13.11 -22.49 -32.09
C ALA A 84 -11.77 -21.85 -32.46
N LEU A 85 -10.75 -21.96 -31.61
CA LEU A 85 -9.39 -21.49 -31.89
C LEU A 85 -8.78 -22.23 -33.08
N GLN A 86 -8.87 -23.59 -33.11
CA GLN A 86 -8.36 -24.40 -34.22
C GLN A 86 -9.03 -24.06 -35.57
N LYS A 87 -10.35 -23.78 -35.54
CA LYS A 87 -11.07 -23.38 -36.77
C LYS A 87 -10.65 -21.98 -37.26
N ARG A 88 -10.35 -21.06 -36.38
CA ARG A 88 -9.94 -19.70 -36.75
C ARG A 88 -8.48 -19.63 -37.18
N ILE A 89 -7.63 -20.49 -36.61
CA ILE A 89 -6.20 -20.55 -36.93
C ILE A 89 -5.86 -21.94 -37.43
N PRO A 90 -5.94 -22.21 -38.74
CA PRO A 90 -5.65 -23.52 -39.31
C PRO A 90 -4.19 -23.95 -39.06
N GLY A 91 -4.01 -25.21 -38.71
CA GLY A 91 -2.68 -25.76 -38.39
C GLY A 91 -2.22 -25.59 -36.97
N LEU A 92 -3.05 -24.96 -36.10
CA LEU A 92 -2.74 -24.80 -34.67
C LEU A 92 -2.95 -26.07 -33.88
N THR A 93 -1.91 -26.51 -33.14
CA THR A 93 -2.03 -27.61 -32.17
C THR A 93 -2.50 -27.07 -30.83
N VAL A 94 -3.71 -27.45 -30.44
CA VAL A 94 -4.37 -26.98 -29.20
C VAL A 94 -4.56 -28.14 -28.25
N GLY A 95 -4.05 -28.00 -27.03
CA GLY A 95 -4.34 -28.85 -25.89
C GLY A 95 -5.36 -28.23 -24.95
N VAL A 96 -6.03 -29.08 -24.17
CA VAL A 96 -7.00 -28.65 -23.14
C VAL A 96 -6.57 -29.19 -21.77
N ALA A 97 -6.58 -28.34 -20.74
CA ALA A 97 -6.26 -28.76 -19.38
C ALA A 97 -7.20 -28.09 -18.34
N HIS A 98 -7.83 -28.91 -17.50
CA HIS A 98 -8.69 -28.44 -16.42
C HIS A 98 -8.74 -29.40 -15.23
N GLY A 99 -9.14 -28.93 -14.07
CA GLY A 99 -9.08 -29.67 -12.81
C GLY A 99 -10.05 -30.87 -12.68
N GLN A 100 -10.92 -31.10 -13.67
CA GLN A 100 -11.82 -32.29 -13.69
C GLN A 100 -11.24 -33.46 -14.52
N MET A 101 -10.07 -33.26 -15.15
CA MET A 101 -9.36 -34.33 -15.85
C MET A 101 -8.74 -35.30 -14.85
N SER A 102 -8.53 -36.56 -15.24
CA SER A 102 -7.73 -37.52 -14.49
C SER A 102 -6.27 -37.03 -14.41
N GLU A 103 -5.55 -37.42 -13.36
CA GLU A 103 -4.13 -37.10 -13.21
C GLU A 103 -3.28 -37.56 -14.41
N ASP A 104 -3.57 -38.76 -14.93
CA ASP A 104 -2.86 -39.30 -16.08
C ASP A 104 -3.09 -38.46 -17.34
N ALA A 105 -4.36 -38.15 -17.67
CA ALA A 105 -4.69 -37.33 -18.84
C ALA A 105 -4.12 -35.92 -18.73
N LEU A 106 -4.14 -35.33 -17.53
CA LEU A 106 -3.52 -34.03 -17.29
C LEU A 106 -1.99 -34.10 -17.46
N GLY A 107 -1.36 -35.19 -16.96
CA GLY A 107 0.07 -35.45 -17.10
C GLY A 107 0.50 -35.57 -18.57
N GLU A 108 -0.26 -36.28 -19.39
CA GLU A 108 -0.02 -36.40 -20.83
C GLU A 108 -0.06 -35.04 -21.54
N VAL A 109 -1.10 -34.23 -21.29
CA VAL A 109 -1.22 -32.89 -21.88
C VAL A 109 -0.08 -31.97 -21.44
N MET A 110 0.32 -32.03 -20.17
CA MET A 110 1.40 -31.22 -19.66
C MET A 110 2.77 -31.61 -20.21
N THR A 111 2.99 -32.93 -20.43
CA THR A 111 4.20 -33.44 -21.08
C THR A 111 4.25 -32.97 -22.53
N ALA A 112 3.17 -33.12 -23.28
CA ALA A 112 3.07 -32.67 -24.68
C ALA A 112 3.28 -31.15 -24.80
N MET A 113 2.80 -30.35 -23.80
CA MET A 113 3.07 -28.92 -23.75
C MET A 113 4.54 -28.62 -23.47
N ALA A 114 5.18 -29.38 -22.59
CA ALA A 114 6.60 -29.17 -22.26
C ALA A 114 7.53 -29.60 -23.42
N GLU A 115 7.18 -30.63 -24.17
CA GLU A 115 7.89 -31.13 -25.35
C GLU A 115 7.69 -30.25 -26.61
N GLY A 116 6.69 -29.34 -26.57
CA GLY A 116 6.41 -28.43 -27.67
C GLY A 116 5.40 -28.94 -28.70
N ASP A 117 4.80 -30.09 -28.48
CA ASP A 117 3.78 -30.72 -29.36
C ASP A 117 2.47 -29.88 -29.33
N ILE A 118 2.20 -29.19 -28.24
CA ILE A 118 1.07 -28.27 -28.06
C ILE A 118 1.56 -26.84 -28.18
N GLN A 119 1.01 -26.06 -29.11
CA GLN A 119 1.32 -24.64 -29.32
C GLN A 119 0.47 -23.71 -28.45
N VAL A 120 -0.80 -24.07 -28.23
CA VAL A 120 -1.72 -23.35 -27.37
C VAL A 120 -2.35 -24.28 -26.36
N LEU A 121 -2.19 -24.01 -25.09
CA LEU A 121 -2.88 -24.70 -24.04
C LEU A 121 -4.09 -23.87 -23.57
N VAL A 122 -5.30 -24.35 -23.88
CA VAL A 122 -6.54 -23.79 -23.33
C VAL A 122 -6.77 -24.41 -21.97
N CYS A 123 -6.79 -23.61 -20.92
CA CYS A 123 -6.82 -24.13 -19.56
C CYS A 123 -7.69 -23.28 -18.63
N THR A 124 -8.07 -23.88 -17.51
CA THR A 124 -8.61 -23.14 -16.36
C THR A 124 -7.46 -22.59 -15.49
N THR A 125 -7.73 -22.15 -14.28
CA THR A 125 -6.73 -21.65 -13.32
C THR A 125 -5.68 -22.70 -12.88
N ILE A 126 -5.71 -23.90 -13.44
CA ILE A 126 -4.78 -24.99 -13.09
C ILE A 126 -3.30 -24.60 -13.30
N ILE A 127 -3.01 -23.67 -14.23
CA ILE A 127 -1.63 -23.18 -14.44
C ILE A 127 -1.11 -22.36 -13.25
N GLU A 128 -1.97 -21.95 -12.31
CA GLU A 128 -1.58 -21.25 -11.09
C GLU A 128 -0.72 -22.14 -10.17
N THR A 129 -0.80 -23.47 -10.31
CA THR A 129 -0.16 -24.45 -9.44
C THR A 129 1.30 -24.80 -9.77
N GLY A 130 2.08 -23.87 -10.28
CA GLY A 130 3.55 -24.04 -10.29
C GLY A 130 4.15 -24.64 -11.57
N LEU A 131 3.41 -24.72 -12.67
CA LEU A 131 3.92 -25.17 -13.95
C LEU A 131 5.05 -24.28 -14.47
N ASP A 132 6.15 -24.90 -14.87
CA ASP A 132 7.28 -24.22 -15.49
C ASP A 132 7.44 -24.68 -16.95
N ILE A 133 6.91 -23.88 -17.86
CA ILE A 133 7.04 -24.05 -19.31
C ILE A 133 7.80 -22.83 -19.86
N PRO A 134 9.12 -22.92 -19.99
CA PRO A 134 9.95 -21.77 -20.38
C PRO A 134 9.62 -21.17 -21.75
N ASN A 135 9.05 -22.00 -22.66
CA ASN A 135 8.69 -21.58 -24.01
C ASN A 135 7.29 -20.92 -24.10
N ALA A 136 6.50 -20.94 -23.02
CA ALA A 136 5.23 -20.24 -22.95
C ALA A 136 5.49 -18.75 -22.66
N ASN A 137 5.46 -17.91 -23.68
CA ASN A 137 5.77 -16.48 -23.57
C ASN A 137 4.56 -15.59 -23.84
N THR A 138 3.41 -16.14 -24.18
CA THR A 138 2.16 -15.37 -24.31
C THR A 138 1.08 -15.96 -23.42
N LEU A 139 0.43 -15.09 -22.64
CA LEU A 139 -0.71 -15.40 -21.78
C LEU A 139 -1.92 -14.61 -22.25
N ILE A 140 -3.04 -15.27 -22.43
CA ILE A 140 -4.32 -14.66 -22.76
C ILE A 140 -5.32 -15.07 -21.68
N ILE A 141 -5.99 -14.12 -21.05
CA ILE A 141 -7.01 -14.38 -20.03
C ILE A 141 -8.34 -13.78 -20.45
N GLU A 142 -9.35 -14.64 -20.64
CA GLU A 142 -10.72 -14.20 -20.86
C GLU A 142 -11.40 -13.78 -19.54
N ASN A 143 -12.23 -12.75 -19.61
CA ASN A 143 -12.98 -12.24 -18.46
C ASN A 143 -12.08 -11.95 -17.22
N ALA A 144 -10.94 -11.30 -17.45
CA ALA A 144 -9.96 -10.98 -16.41
C ALA A 144 -10.57 -10.11 -15.27
N ASP A 145 -11.65 -9.39 -15.54
CA ASP A 145 -12.43 -8.63 -14.56
C ASP A 145 -13.02 -9.46 -13.41
N ARG A 146 -13.06 -10.79 -13.57
CA ARG A 146 -13.57 -11.72 -12.55
C ARG A 146 -12.51 -12.25 -11.60
N PHE A 147 -11.25 -11.98 -11.88
CA PHE A 147 -10.12 -12.48 -11.09
C PHE A 147 -9.68 -11.48 -10.01
N GLY A 148 -9.10 -12.01 -8.95
CA GLY A 148 -8.43 -11.20 -7.95
C GLY A 148 -7.09 -10.65 -8.46
N LEU A 149 -6.66 -9.48 -7.96
CA LEU A 149 -5.41 -8.85 -8.40
C LEU A 149 -4.18 -9.74 -8.15
N SER A 150 -4.09 -10.35 -6.98
CA SER A 150 -3.03 -11.32 -6.65
C SER A 150 -3.02 -12.51 -7.60
N GLN A 151 -4.20 -13.01 -7.98
CA GLN A 151 -4.33 -14.13 -8.92
C GLN A 151 -3.88 -13.75 -10.33
N LEU A 152 -4.29 -12.57 -10.83
CA LEU A 152 -3.81 -12.05 -12.12
C LEU A 152 -2.28 -11.91 -12.14
N HIS A 153 -1.69 -11.45 -11.04
CA HIS A 153 -0.24 -11.33 -10.92
C HIS A 153 0.45 -12.71 -10.93
N GLN A 154 -0.06 -13.70 -10.23
CA GLN A 154 0.48 -15.05 -10.23
C GLN A 154 0.38 -15.70 -11.62
N LEU A 155 -0.75 -15.53 -12.31
CA LEU A 155 -0.95 -16.00 -13.68
C LEU A 155 0.01 -15.31 -14.66
N ARG A 156 0.20 -13.97 -14.55
CA ARG A 156 1.18 -13.25 -15.34
C ARG A 156 2.59 -13.80 -15.15
N GLY A 157 2.95 -14.18 -13.93
CA GLY A 157 4.23 -14.79 -13.61
C GLY A 157 4.44 -16.21 -14.18
N ARG A 158 3.46 -16.78 -14.90
CA ARG A 158 3.60 -18.07 -15.60
C ARG A 158 4.28 -17.92 -16.96
N VAL A 159 4.33 -16.72 -17.52
CA VAL A 159 5.06 -16.40 -18.75
C VAL A 159 6.27 -15.51 -18.46
N GLY A 160 7.19 -15.37 -19.43
CA GLY A 160 8.41 -14.59 -19.27
C GLY A 160 9.47 -15.29 -18.42
N ARG A 161 9.57 -16.60 -18.52
CA ARG A 161 10.55 -17.41 -17.80
C ARG A 161 11.79 -17.75 -18.64
N SER A 162 11.89 -17.15 -19.80
CA SER A 162 13.02 -17.27 -20.73
C SER A 162 13.59 -15.88 -21.08
N THR A 163 14.63 -15.86 -21.90
CA THR A 163 15.26 -14.63 -22.44
C THR A 163 14.43 -13.97 -23.55
N ARG A 164 13.23 -14.49 -23.86
CA ARG A 164 12.33 -13.96 -24.88
C ARG A 164 11.35 -12.96 -24.28
N HIS A 165 10.97 -11.95 -25.08
CA HIS A 165 9.88 -11.05 -24.69
C HIS A 165 8.58 -11.80 -24.49
N ALA A 166 7.92 -11.53 -23.36
CA ALA A 166 6.65 -12.15 -23.04
C ALA A 166 5.51 -11.12 -23.00
N TYR A 167 4.31 -11.60 -23.28
CA TYR A 167 3.11 -10.78 -23.41
C TYR A 167 1.97 -11.37 -22.58
N ALA A 168 1.21 -10.52 -21.91
CA ALA A 168 0.00 -10.90 -21.19
C ALA A 168 -1.18 -10.02 -21.61
N TYR A 169 -2.24 -10.66 -22.10
CA TYR A 169 -3.48 -10.02 -22.53
C TYR A 169 -4.58 -10.33 -21.52
N PHE A 170 -4.94 -9.34 -20.72
CA PHE A 170 -6.06 -9.40 -19.79
C PHE A 170 -7.29 -8.83 -20.47
N THR A 171 -8.22 -9.70 -20.88
CA THR A 171 -9.37 -9.27 -21.65
C THR A 171 -10.67 -9.31 -20.86
N TYR A 172 -11.56 -8.40 -21.14
CA TYR A 172 -12.93 -8.37 -20.63
C TYR A 172 -13.92 -8.28 -21.79
N ARG A 173 -15.20 -8.60 -21.53
CA ARG A 173 -16.20 -8.65 -22.59
C ARG A 173 -16.46 -7.24 -23.14
N PRO A 174 -16.59 -7.11 -24.48
CA PRO A 174 -17.15 -5.90 -25.09
C PRO A 174 -18.53 -5.62 -24.47
N ASP A 175 -18.92 -4.39 -24.44
CA ASP A 175 -20.22 -3.91 -23.93
C ASP A 175 -20.48 -4.19 -22.44
N LYS A 176 -19.48 -4.62 -21.69
CA LYS A 176 -19.59 -4.80 -20.24
C LYS A 176 -19.06 -3.58 -19.50
N ASN A 177 -19.94 -2.90 -18.77
CA ASN A 177 -19.50 -1.92 -17.79
C ASN A 177 -18.73 -2.64 -16.68
N LEU A 178 -17.44 -2.33 -16.55
CA LEU A 178 -16.63 -2.83 -15.45
C LEU A 178 -17.12 -2.23 -14.13
N THR A 179 -17.07 -3.01 -13.08
CA THR A 179 -17.25 -2.45 -11.74
C THR A 179 -16.01 -1.63 -11.37
N GLU A 180 -16.19 -0.60 -10.54
CA GLU A 180 -15.07 0.23 -10.05
C GLU A 180 -13.92 -0.61 -9.47
N ILE A 181 -14.25 -1.69 -8.77
CA ILE A 181 -13.26 -2.62 -8.20
C ILE A 181 -12.51 -3.38 -9.30
N ALA A 182 -13.20 -3.85 -10.35
CA ALA A 182 -12.58 -4.55 -11.47
C ALA A 182 -11.66 -3.62 -12.25
N GLU A 183 -12.08 -2.38 -12.48
CA GLU A 183 -11.31 -1.36 -13.15
C GLU A 183 -10.01 -1.03 -12.38
N LYS A 184 -10.11 -0.81 -11.07
CA LYS A 184 -8.94 -0.59 -10.19
C LYS A 184 -7.95 -1.76 -10.22
N ARG A 185 -8.44 -3.02 -10.22
CA ARG A 185 -7.59 -4.22 -10.31
C ARG A 185 -6.89 -4.32 -11.66
N LEU A 186 -7.62 -4.11 -12.75
CA LEU A 186 -7.08 -4.19 -14.10
C LEU A 186 -6.09 -3.06 -14.39
N SER A 187 -6.33 -1.86 -13.88
CA SER A 187 -5.36 -0.76 -13.92
C SER A 187 -4.10 -1.10 -13.13
N ALA A 188 -4.24 -1.62 -11.91
CA ALA A 188 -3.10 -1.98 -11.08
C ALA A 188 -2.22 -3.06 -11.73
N ILE A 189 -2.79 -4.11 -12.36
CA ILE A 189 -1.99 -5.16 -13.01
C ILE A 189 -1.24 -4.64 -14.25
N ARG A 190 -1.78 -3.64 -14.94
CA ARG A 190 -1.14 -2.96 -16.06
C ARG A 190 -0.01 -2.05 -15.57
N ASP A 191 -0.27 -1.23 -14.55
CA ASP A 191 0.64 -0.18 -14.07
C ASP A 191 1.83 -0.78 -13.30
N PHE A 192 1.64 -1.90 -12.61
CA PHE A 192 2.69 -2.63 -11.90
C PHE A 192 3.25 -3.79 -12.77
N ALA A 193 3.76 -3.47 -13.95
CA ALA A 193 4.34 -4.47 -14.87
C ALA A 193 5.81 -4.80 -14.59
N GLU A 194 6.49 -4.02 -13.78
CA GLU A 194 7.91 -4.17 -13.45
C GLU A 194 8.20 -5.40 -12.56
N PHE A 195 9.46 -5.85 -12.59
CA PHE A 195 9.92 -6.87 -11.66
C PHE A 195 9.87 -6.35 -10.21
N GLY A 196 9.73 -7.28 -9.25
CA GLY A 196 9.63 -6.91 -7.84
C GLY A 196 8.29 -6.27 -7.43
N SER A 197 7.35 -6.10 -8.35
CA SER A 197 6.06 -5.44 -8.08
C SER A 197 5.11 -6.24 -7.18
N GLY A 198 5.46 -7.46 -6.79
CA GLY A 198 4.59 -8.35 -5.98
C GLY A 198 4.13 -7.71 -4.66
N PHE A 199 5.03 -7.01 -3.98
CA PHE A 199 4.69 -6.27 -2.76
C PHE A 199 3.73 -5.10 -3.04
N LYS A 200 4.01 -4.30 -4.07
CA LYS A 200 3.13 -3.18 -4.49
C LYS A 200 1.73 -3.68 -4.88
N ILE A 201 1.67 -4.82 -5.57
CA ILE A 201 0.40 -5.47 -5.93
C ILE A 201 -0.35 -5.97 -4.70
N ALA A 202 0.33 -6.57 -3.73
CA ALA A 202 -0.30 -7.01 -2.49
C ALA A 202 -0.85 -5.83 -1.68
N MET A 203 -0.11 -4.73 -1.58
CA MET A 203 -0.59 -3.49 -0.96
C MET A 203 -1.80 -2.91 -1.70
N ARG A 204 -1.75 -2.87 -3.03
CA ARG A 204 -2.86 -2.38 -3.85
C ARG A 204 -4.10 -3.26 -3.76
N ASP A 205 -3.93 -4.59 -3.69
CA ASP A 205 -5.05 -5.53 -3.46
C ASP A 205 -5.72 -5.30 -2.10
N LEU A 206 -4.92 -5.00 -1.06
CA LEU A 206 -5.40 -4.60 0.26
C LEU A 206 -6.25 -3.32 0.21
N GLU A 207 -5.75 -2.30 -0.46
CA GLU A 207 -6.45 -1.02 -0.63
C GLU A 207 -7.79 -1.20 -1.38
N ILE A 208 -7.79 -1.96 -2.49
CA ILE A 208 -8.97 -2.20 -3.33
C ILE A 208 -10.04 -3.02 -2.60
N ARG A 209 -9.63 -4.03 -1.84
CA ARG A 209 -10.56 -4.85 -1.04
C ARG A 209 -11.18 -4.08 0.11
N GLY A 210 -10.57 -2.97 0.50
CA GLY A 210 -10.82 -2.33 1.78
C GLY A 210 -10.38 -3.24 2.93
N ALA A 211 -9.90 -2.69 4.01
CA ALA A 211 -9.37 -3.44 5.15
C ALA A 211 -10.38 -4.44 5.79
N GLY A 212 -11.65 -4.37 5.43
CA GLY A 212 -12.74 -5.15 6.03
C GLY A 212 -12.79 -6.65 5.69
N ASN A 213 -12.15 -7.10 4.60
CA ASN A 213 -12.28 -8.51 4.14
C ASN A 213 -11.14 -9.44 4.56
N LEU A 214 -10.17 -8.95 5.35
CA LEU A 214 -8.93 -9.67 5.62
C LEU A 214 -9.00 -10.69 6.76
N LEU A 215 -9.96 -10.58 7.66
CA LEU A 215 -9.97 -11.33 8.93
C LEU A 215 -11.20 -12.22 9.15
N GLY A 216 -12.03 -12.43 8.15
CA GLY A 216 -13.26 -13.22 8.28
C GLY A 216 -14.47 -12.40 8.73
N ALA A 217 -15.67 -12.98 8.60
CA ALA A 217 -16.94 -12.27 8.75
C ALA A 217 -17.18 -11.63 10.13
N GLU A 218 -16.61 -12.18 11.19
CA GLU A 218 -16.80 -11.68 12.56
C GLU A 218 -15.90 -10.49 12.94
N GLN A 219 -14.72 -10.35 12.28
CA GLN A 219 -13.77 -9.25 12.54
C GLN A 219 -13.89 -8.09 11.53
N SER A 220 -14.54 -8.31 10.40
CA SER A 220 -14.72 -7.32 9.33
C SER A 220 -15.51 -6.08 9.79
N GLY A 221 -16.42 -6.22 10.74
CA GLY A 221 -17.23 -5.11 11.24
C GLY A 221 -16.46 -4.04 11.99
N HIS A 222 -15.45 -4.42 12.76
CA HIS A 222 -14.62 -3.47 13.52
C HIS A 222 -13.62 -2.71 12.64
N MET A 223 -13.06 -3.37 11.63
CA MET A 223 -12.09 -2.75 10.73
C MET A 223 -12.74 -1.76 9.76
N MET A 224 -13.97 -2.01 9.31
CA MET A 224 -14.72 -1.05 8.49
C MET A 224 -15.13 0.21 9.25
N SER A 225 -15.33 0.10 10.56
CA SER A 225 -15.72 1.25 11.40
C SER A 225 -14.54 2.11 11.84
N VAL A 226 -13.33 1.55 11.89
CA VAL A 226 -12.14 2.20 12.48
C VAL A 226 -11.13 2.62 11.42
N GLY A 227 -11.15 2.02 10.23
CA GLY A 227 -10.14 2.23 9.16
C GLY A 227 -8.87 1.40 9.36
N TYR A 228 -8.17 1.16 8.25
CA TYR A 228 -7.00 0.26 8.22
C TYR A 228 -5.81 0.79 9.04
N ASP A 229 -5.51 2.08 8.92
CA ASP A 229 -4.40 2.70 9.64
C ASP A 229 -4.59 2.65 11.16
N MET A 230 -5.82 2.84 11.62
CA MET A 230 -6.15 2.75 13.04
C MET A 230 -6.11 1.30 13.54
N TYR A 231 -6.52 0.33 12.70
CA TYR A 231 -6.39 -1.09 13.02
C TYR A 231 -4.91 -1.49 13.17
N LEU A 232 -4.03 -1.06 12.26
CA LEU A 232 -2.60 -1.31 12.38
C LEU A 232 -2.02 -0.69 13.65
N LYS A 233 -2.42 0.52 14.00
CA LYS A 233 -1.99 1.20 15.23
C LYS A 233 -2.40 0.43 16.48
N LEU A 234 -3.66 0.00 16.56
CA LEU A 234 -4.17 -0.80 17.68
C LEU A 234 -3.49 -2.17 17.77
N LEU A 235 -3.17 -2.78 16.63
CA LEU A 235 -2.45 -4.05 16.59
C LEU A 235 -1.01 -3.89 17.09
N ASP A 236 -0.32 -2.83 16.66
CA ASP A 236 1.03 -2.47 17.12
C ASP A 236 1.04 -2.24 18.65
N GLU A 237 0.07 -1.50 19.17
CA GLU A 237 -0.09 -1.25 20.60
C GLU A 237 -0.32 -2.55 21.36
N ALA A 238 -1.20 -3.43 20.88
CA ALA A 238 -1.47 -4.73 21.51
C ALA A 238 -0.24 -5.67 21.49
N VAL A 239 0.56 -5.64 20.42
CA VAL A 239 1.80 -6.42 20.30
C VAL A 239 2.86 -5.92 21.27
N LEU A 240 3.01 -4.60 21.43
CA LEU A 240 3.94 -4.01 22.40
C LEU A 240 3.53 -4.37 23.84
N GLU A 241 2.22 -4.31 24.15
CA GLU A 241 1.67 -4.71 25.45
C GLU A 241 1.95 -6.19 25.76
N GLU A 242 1.75 -7.10 24.80
CA GLU A 242 2.02 -8.54 24.96
C GLU A 242 3.52 -8.84 25.10
N LYS A 243 4.40 -8.03 24.48
CA LYS A 243 5.86 -8.13 24.66
C LYS A 243 6.34 -7.52 25.98
N GLY A 244 5.46 -6.88 26.76
CA GLY A 244 5.83 -6.17 27.99
C GLY A 244 6.59 -4.86 27.74
N GLU A 245 6.56 -4.34 26.53
CA GLU A 245 7.14 -3.05 26.17
C GLU A 245 6.12 -1.93 26.45
N ALA A 246 6.59 -0.77 26.90
CA ALA A 246 5.71 0.35 27.17
C ALA A 246 5.03 0.83 25.86
N PRO A 247 3.72 1.09 25.86
CA PRO A 247 3.03 1.63 24.70
C PRO A 247 3.71 2.92 24.24
N LYS A 248 3.83 3.10 22.92
CA LYS A 248 4.36 4.36 22.35
C LYS A 248 3.60 5.54 22.94
N ALA A 249 4.32 6.57 23.35
CA ALA A 249 3.69 7.78 23.90
C ALA A 249 2.56 8.26 22.98
N PRO A 250 1.41 8.66 23.53
CA PRO A 250 0.27 9.11 22.74
C PRO A 250 0.70 10.26 21.83
N GLU A 251 0.31 10.22 20.56
CA GLU A 251 0.63 11.29 19.62
C GLU A 251 0.01 12.61 20.08
N CYS A 252 0.80 13.69 19.99
CA CYS A 252 0.30 15.02 20.29
C CYS A 252 -0.60 15.52 19.15
N THR A 253 -1.79 16.02 19.49
CA THR A 253 -2.64 16.76 18.54
C THR A 253 -2.43 18.26 18.68
N ALA A 254 -2.46 19.01 17.57
CA ALA A 254 -2.35 20.46 17.57
C ALA A 254 -3.48 21.08 16.73
N ASP A 255 -4.40 21.74 17.41
CA ASP A 255 -5.54 22.44 16.81
C ASP A 255 -5.33 23.97 17.01
N LEU A 256 -4.68 24.57 16.01
CA LEU A 256 -4.28 25.97 16.01
C LEU A 256 -4.99 26.72 14.88
N ASN A 257 -5.37 27.95 15.13
CA ASN A 257 -6.05 28.77 14.13
C ASN A 257 -5.03 29.43 13.17
N VAL A 258 -4.36 28.58 12.36
CA VAL A 258 -3.40 28.98 11.35
C VAL A 258 -3.71 28.29 10.03
N THR A 259 -3.47 28.98 8.90
CA THR A 259 -3.60 28.38 7.58
C THR A 259 -2.45 27.40 7.37
N ALA A 260 -2.78 26.11 7.25
CA ALA A 260 -1.82 25.02 7.09
C ALA A 260 -2.39 24.02 6.07
N ASN A 261 -2.06 24.22 4.81
CA ASN A 261 -2.54 23.39 3.69
C ASN A 261 -1.54 23.38 2.54
N VAL A 262 -1.63 22.35 1.70
CA VAL A 262 -0.93 22.28 0.42
C VAL A 262 -1.94 22.59 -0.67
N ASP A 263 -1.82 23.77 -1.27
CA ASP A 263 -2.75 24.26 -2.29
C ASP A 263 -2.64 23.46 -3.59
N LYS A 264 -3.78 23.35 -4.31
CA LYS A 264 -3.83 22.69 -5.62
C LYS A 264 -2.99 23.39 -6.68
N GLU A 265 -2.78 24.70 -6.53
CA GLU A 265 -1.94 25.51 -7.42
C GLU A 265 -0.46 25.20 -7.22
N TYR A 266 -0.05 24.84 -6.01
CA TYR A 266 1.34 24.50 -5.69
C TYR A 266 1.67 23.05 -6.05
N VAL A 267 0.80 22.09 -5.71
CA VAL A 267 0.93 20.67 -6.09
C VAL A 267 -0.37 20.23 -6.76
N ALA A 268 -0.36 20.11 -8.08
CA ALA A 268 -1.58 19.87 -8.87
C ALA A 268 -2.21 18.49 -8.62
N ARG A 269 -1.37 17.44 -8.45
CA ARG A 269 -1.83 16.06 -8.31
C ARG A 269 -2.26 15.75 -6.88
N GLY A 270 -3.50 15.20 -6.74
CA GLY A 270 -4.05 14.84 -5.43
C GLY A 270 -3.24 13.81 -4.66
N GLU A 271 -2.70 12.81 -5.37
CA GLU A 271 -1.88 11.75 -4.80
C GLU A 271 -0.57 12.30 -4.22
N GLU A 272 0.11 13.18 -4.95
CA GLU A 272 1.35 13.82 -4.49
C GLU A 272 1.10 14.72 -3.27
N ARG A 273 -0.05 15.43 -3.22
CA ARG A 273 -0.43 16.19 -2.02
C ARG A 273 -0.64 15.30 -0.80
N MET A 274 -1.32 14.16 -0.98
CA MET A 274 -1.53 13.20 0.12
C MET A 274 -0.23 12.59 0.60
N ASP A 275 0.70 12.31 -0.31
CA ASP A 275 2.03 11.83 0.05
C ASP A 275 2.81 12.87 0.86
N LEU A 276 2.79 14.12 0.45
CA LEU A 276 3.39 15.23 1.21
C LEU A 276 2.78 15.35 2.62
N TYR A 277 1.46 15.26 2.77
CA TYR A 277 0.83 15.29 4.10
C TYR A 277 1.29 14.13 4.99
N ARG A 278 1.44 12.91 4.43
CA ARG A 278 1.94 11.74 5.18
C ARG A 278 3.37 11.96 5.64
N ARG A 279 4.23 12.44 4.76
CA ARG A 279 5.64 12.70 5.05
C ARG A 279 5.81 13.81 6.07
N MET A 280 5.04 14.91 5.96
CA MET A 280 5.02 15.97 6.97
C MET A 280 4.56 15.45 8.34
N ALA A 281 3.54 14.57 8.38
CA ALA A 281 3.08 13.96 9.62
C ALA A 281 4.11 13.01 10.27
N ALA A 282 5.04 12.48 9.47
CA ALA A 282 6.11 11.60 9.94
C ALA A 282 7.34 12.34 10.53
N ILE A 283 7.45 13.65 10.38
CA ILE A 283 8.55 14.48 10.91
C ILE A 283 8.66 14.30 12.43
N ARG A 284 9.86 13.99 12.91
CA ARG A 284 10.17 13.88 14.34
C ARG A 284 11.33 14.78 14.78
N THR A 285 12.24 15.10 13.89
CA THR A 285 13.45 15.89 14.14
C THR A 285 13.52 17.12 13.23
N GLN A 286 14.40 18.06 13.56
CA GLN A 286 14.69 19.20 12.68
C GLN A 286 15.33 18.72 11.36
N GLU A 287 16.17 17.68 11.41
CA GLU A 287 16.82 17.10 10.24
C GLU A 287 15.77 16.53 9.25
N ASP A 288 14.77 15.78 9.76
CA ASP A 288 13.66 15.29 8.92
C ASP A 288 12.91 16.45 8.23
N ALA A 289 12.75 17.57 8.92
CA ALA A 289 12.05 18.74 8.38
C ALA A 289 12.87 19.46 7.31
N ASP A 290 14.17 19.59 7.54
CA ASP A 290 15.10 20.24 6.60
C ASP A 290 15.24 19.40 5.33
N ASP A 291 15.43 18.07 5.44
CA ASP A 291 15.48 17.13 4.31
C ASP A 291 14.19 17.16 3.47
N LEU A 292 13.02 17.16 4.14
CA LEU A 292 11.76 17.24 3.42
C LEU A 292 11.57 18.61 2.75
N LEU A 293 12.03 19.70 3.38
CA LEU A 293 11.95 21.04 2.83
C LEU A 293 12.82 21.17 1.58
N ASP A 294 14.05 20.66 1.62
CA ASP A 294 14.97 20.67 0.48
C ASP A 294 14.38 19.91 -0.71
N GLU A 295 13.76 18.74 -0.47
CA GLU A 295 13.09 17.99 -1.54
C GLU A 295 11.87 18.73 -2.09
N ILE A 296 11.08 19.39 -1.23
CA ILE A 296 9.92 20.17 -1.67
C ILE A 296 10.37 21.34 -2.57
N VAL A 297 11.45 22.03 -2.19
CA VAL A 297 12.01 23.14 -2.97
C VAL A 297 12.52 22.65 -4.32
N ASP A 298 13.21 21.50 -4.34
CA ASP A 298 13.76 20.92 -5.58
C ASP A 298 12.64 20.49 -6.55
N ARG A 299 11.55 19.89 -6.05
CA ARG A 299 10.47 19.36 -6.89
C ARG A 299 9.39 20.36 -7.28
N TYR A 300 9.05 21.28 -6.38
CA TYR A 300 7.89 22.16 -6.53
C TYR A 300 8.24 23.66 -6.44
N GLY A 301 9.51 24.00 -6.15
CA GLY A 301 9.94 25.37 -5.94
C GLY A 301 9.64 25.89 -4.54
N GLU A 302 9.77 27.21 -4.33
CA GLU A 302 9.59 27.86 -3.02
C GLU A 302 8.24 27.51 -2.38
N PRO A 303 8.23 26.94 -1.15
CA PRO A 303 7.01 26.52 -0.48
C PRO A 303 6.20 27.71 0.02
N PRO A 304 4.88 27.72 -0.20
CA PRO A 304 3.99 28.73 0.34
C PRO A 304 3.89 28.62 1.86
N LYS A 305 3.47 29.70 2.51
CA LYS A 305 3.36 29.79 3.97
C LYS A 305 2.52 28.66 4.60
N GLY A 306 1.50 28.14 3.89
CA GLY A 306 0.69 27.02 4.35
C GLY A 306 1.49 25.73 4.53
N VAL A 307 2.43 25.46 3.62
CA VAL A 307 3.33 24.30 3.66
C VAL A 307 4.35 24.44 4.80
N LEU A 308 4.95 25.61 4.94
CA LEU A 308 5.86 25.90 6.05
C LEU A 308 5.18 25.75 7.41
N ASN A 309 3.95 26.24 7.55
CA ASN A 309 3.17 26.05 8.77
C ASN A 309 2.89 24.57 9.08
N LEU A 310 2.66 23.72 8.07
CA LEU A 310 2.48 22.26 8.27
C LEU A 310 3.74 21.62 8.85
N ILE A 311 4.92 21.94 8.31
CA ILE A 311 6.22 21.47 8.81
C ILE A 311 6.45 21.94 10.24
N ASP A 312 6.18 23.23 10.51
CA ASP A 312 6.29 23.81 11.85
C ASP A 312 5.34 23.17 12.88
N ILE A 313 4.11 22.82 12.47
CA ILE A 313 3.15 22.09 13.32
C ILE A 313 3.65 20.67 13.60
N ALA A 314 4.24 19.99 12.60
CA ALA A 314 4.79 18.67 12.80
C ALA A 314 5.94 18.65 13.81
N LEU A 315 6.89 19.59 13.70
CA LEU A 315 7.97 19.79 14.67
C LEU A 315 7.46 20.17 16.06
N LEU A 316 6.45 21.04 16.14
CA LEU A 316 5.81 21.39 17.41
C LEU A 316 5.22 20.15 18.09
N ARG A 317 4.50 19.31 17.34
CA ARG A 317 3.91 18.06 17.84
C ARG A 317 4.99 17.08 18.31
N ALA A 318 6.06 16.91 17.54
CA ALA A 318 7.18 16.04 17.90
C ALA A 318 7.84 16.50 19.22
N SER A 319 8.15 17.78 19.36
CA SER A 319 8.73 18.34 20.59
C SER A 319 7.75 18.25 21.78
N ALA A 320 6.47 18.49 21.56
CA ALA A 320 5.43 18.39 22.59
C ALA A 320 5.29 16.96 23.13
N MET A 321 5.38 15.94 22.25
CA MET A 321 5.33 14.53 22.66
C MET A 321 6.43 14.17 23.65
N THR A 322 7.66 14.62 23.43
CA THR A 322 8.80 14.34 24.35
C THR A 322 8.60 14.92 25.72
N LEU A 323 7.75 15.94 25.84
CA LEU A 323 7.40 16.63 27.09
C LEU A 323 6.12 16.09 27.75
N GLY A 324 5.50 15.08 27.18
CA GLY A 324 4.24 14.53 27.66
C GLY A 324 3.03 15.43 27.40
N ILE A 325 3.11 16.34 26.42
CA ILE A 325 1.97 17.16 25.98
C ILE A 325 1.16 16.34 24.97
N LYS A 326 -0.09 16.06 25.29
CA LYS A 326 -1.02 15.25 24.51
C LYS A 326 -1.82 16.07 23.51
N ASP A 327 -2.26 17.26 23.92
CA ASP A 327 -3.07 18.15 23.08
C ASP A 327 -2.59 19.60 23.20
N ILE A 328 -2.55 20.30 22.07
CA ILE A 328 -2.38 21.74 21.99
C ILE A 328 -3.61 22.32 21.29
N LYS A 329 -4.43 23.09 21.99
CA LYS A 329 -5.69 23.64 21.45
C LYS A 329 -5.75 25.14 21.60
N GLN A 330 -6.15 25.84 20.54
CA GLN A 330 -6.43 27.27 20.60
C GLN A 330 -7.93 27.51 20.86
N LYS A 331 -8.26 28.22 21.93
CA LYS A 331 -9.63 28.63 22.23
C LYS A 331 -9.67 30.11 22.66
N ALA A 332 -10.49 30.88 21.98
CA ALA A 332 -10.85 32.26 22.36
C ALA A 332 -9.68 33.16 22.84
N GLY A 333 -8.54 33.12 22.13
CA GLY A 333 -7.35 33.91 22.45
C GLY A 333 -6.40 33.30 23.46
N ASP A 334 -6.61 32.06 23.87
CA ASP A 334 -5.72 31.28 24.74
C ASP A 334 -5.23 30.01 24.03
N LEU A 335 -4.04 29.54 24.39
CA LEU A 335 -3.52 28.22 24.08
C LEU A 335 -3.68 27.32 25.29
N LEU A 336 -4.24 26.14 25.08
CA LEU A 336 -4.40 25.10 26.09
C LEU A 336 -3.44 23.94 25.78
N PHE A 337 -2.57 23.62 26.73
CA PHE A 337 -1.66 22.49 26.65
C PHE A 337 -2.14 21.42 27.63
N VAL A 338 -2.61 20.29 27.14
CA VAL A 338 -3.03 19.16 27.95
C VAL A 338 -1.85 18.19 28.11
N LEU A 339 -1.47 17.91 29.35
CA LEU A 339 -0.31 17.09 29.66
C LEU A 339 -0.74 15.73 30.26
N THR A 340 0.03 14.70 29.98
CA THR A 340 -0.09 13.40 30.67
C THR A 340 0.50 13.47 32.09
N ASN A 341 1.66 14.10 32.24
CA ASN A 341 2.34 14.31 33.50
C ASN A 341 2.80 15.76 33.62
N LEU A 342 2.71 16.34 34.80
CA LEU A 342 3.09 17.71 35.08
C LEU A 342 4.39 17.76 35.86
N ASP A 343 5.40 18.48 35.34
CA ASP A 343 6.59 18.83 36.10
C ASP A 343 6.33 20.16 36.84
N PHE A 344 6.02 20.04 38.15
CA PHE A 344 5.70 21.20 38.98
C PHE A 344 6.85 22.20 39.11
N ASN A 345 8.13 21.76 39.07
CA ASN A 345 9.30 22.61 39.15
C ASN A 345 9.46 23.46 37.89
N ALA A 346 9.32 22.81 36.71
CA ALA A 346 9.37 23.48 35.41
C ALA A 346 8.21 24.50 35.27
N VAL A 347 6.99 24.12 35.66
CA VAL A 347 5.83 25.00 35.64
C VAL A 347 6.00 26.17 36.62
N GLY A 348 6.51 25.93 37.83
CA GLY A 348 6.84 26.99 38.79
C GLY A 348 7.83 28.00 38.24
N SER A 349 8.89 27.49 37.56
CA SER A 349 9.91 28.35 36.91
C SER A 349 9.31 29.15 35.74
N LEU A 350 8.41 28.57 34.96
CA LEU A 350 7.67 29.28 33.90
C LEU A 350 6.78 30.40 34.48
N CYS A 351 6.08 30.14 35.56
CA CYS A 351 5.24 31.15 36.21
C CYS A 351 6.04 32.32 36.81
N ALA A 352 7.30 32.08 37.15
CA ALA A 352 8.22 33.11 37.61
C ALA A 352 8.89 33.92 36.49
N ASP A 353 8.95 33.35 35.26
CA ASP A 353 9.55 33.98 34.08
C ASP A 353 8.75 35.22 33.65
N PRO A 354 9.40 36.40 33.46
CA PRO A 354 8.73 37.64 33.09
C PRO A 354 7.87 37.56 31.82
N GLY A 355 8.25 36.69 30.86
CA GLY A 355 7.53 36.49 29.60
C GLY A 355 6.21 35.70 29.75
N TYR A 356 6.09 34.93 30.83
CA TYR A 356 4.92 34.05 31.08
C TYR A 356 4.16 34.45 32.36
N LYS A 357 4.74 35.26 33.22
CA LYS A 357 4.10 35.81 34.44
C LYS A 357 2.82 36.53 34.06
N GLN A 358 1.70 36.22 34.71
CA GLN A 358 0.35 36.72 34.43
C GLN A 358 -0.32 36.17 33.14
N ARG A 359 0.38 35.41 32.32
CA ARG A 359 -0.15 34.83 31.09
C ARG A 359 -0.39 33.34 31.21
N LEU A 360 0.42 32.66 32.04
CA LEU A 360 0.33 31.21 32.25
C LEU A 360 -0.54 30.93 33.47
N THR A 361 -1.50 30.03 33.32
CA THR A 361 -2.41 29.62 34.40
C THR A 361 -2.56 28.10 34.35
N PHE A 362 -2.46 27.45 35.51
CA PHE A 362 -2.78 26.01 35.67
C PHE A 362 -4.27 25.86 35.95
N LEU A 363 -4.95 24.99 35.19
CA LEU A 363 -6.37 24.69 35.33
C LEU A 363 -6.57 23.46 36.22
N ALA A 364 -6.75 23.71 37.53
CA ALA A 364 -6.89 22.64 38.53
C ALA A 364 -8.19 21.80 38.38
N ASN A 365 -9.23 22.36 37.75
CA ASN A 365 -10.53 21.72 37.61
C ASN A 365 -10.70 20.95 36.27
N ALA A 366 -9.65 20.83 35.45
CA ALA A 366 -9.68 20.04 34.25
C ALA A 366 -9.53 18.56 34.58
N LYS A 367 -10.15 17.67 33.76
CA LYS A 367 -10.01 16.21 33.92
C LYS A 367 -8.55 15.72 33.79
N GLU A 368 -7.75 16.44 33.02
CA GLU A 368 -6.32 16.18 32.80
C GLU A 368 -5.52 17.46 33.10
N PRO A 369 -4.25 17.37 33.56
CA PRO A 369 -3.42 18.52 33.82
C PRO A 369 -3.36 19.46 32.62
N THR A 370 -3.82 20.67 32.73
CA THR A 370 -3.91 21.62 31.62
C THR A 370 -3.28 22.96 31.96
N LEU A 371 -2.34 23.40 31.12
CA LEU A 371 -1.77 24.74 31.18
C LEU A 371 -2.46 25.64 30.16
N ARG A 372 -2.91 26.79 30.59
CA ARG A 372 -3.51 27.83 29.77
C ARG A 372 -2.55 28.97 29.60
N LEU A 373 -2.17 29.30 28.39
CA LEU A 373 -1.33 30.44 28.03
C LEU A 373 -2.17 31.46 27.27
N LYS A 374 -2.29 32.64 27.81
CA LYS A 374 -2.94 33.79 27.15
C LYS A 374 -2.08 34.31 26.00
N LEU A 375 -2.65 34.36 24.79
CA LEU A 375 -1.97 34.87 23.60
C LEU A 375 -1.74 36.37 23.68
N VAL A 376 -0.62 36.85 23.14
CA VAL A 376 -0.29 38.27 22.99
C VAL A 376 -0.58 38.66 21.54
N ALA A 377 -1.07 39.88 21.37
CA ALA A 377 -1.24 40.49 20.05
C ALA A 377 0.11 40.65 19.32
N GLY A 378 0.17 40.28 18.05
CA GLY A 378 1.33 40.41 17.19
C GLY A 378 1.83 39.10 16.60
N PRO A 379 2.56 38.22 17.34
CA PRO A 379 2.99 36.91 16.81
C PRO A 379 1.80 35.97 16.65
N ASP A 380 1.82 35.14 15.58
CA ASP A 380 0.77 34.16 15.39
C ASP A 380 0.78 33.06 16.49
N SER A 381 -0.32 32.33 16.63
CA SER A 381 -0.48 31.34 17.70
C SER A 381 0.54 30.18 17.58
N LEU A 382 0.96 29.81 16.38
CA LEU A 382 1.95 28.76 16.14
C LEU A 382 3.33 29.17 16.69
N LYS A 383 3.77 30.40 16.43
CA LYS A 383 5.05 30.94 16.96
C LYS A 383 5.02 30.99 18.49
N GLN A 384 3.90 31.42 19.08
CA GLN A 384 3.76 31.44 20.54
C GLN A 384 3.74 30.06 21.17
N ALA A 385 3.10 29.08 20.51
CA ALA A 385 3.11 27.70 20.93
C ALA A 385 4.52 27.09 20.86
N LYS A 386 5.26 27.31 19.76
CA LYS A 386 6.66 26.85 19.60
C LYS A 386 7.54 27.45 20.69
N ALA A 387 7.47 28.78 20.93
CA ALA A 387 8.25 29.45 21.96
C ALA A 387 7.95 28.89 23.37
N PHE A 388 6.69 28.58 23.67
CA PHE A 388 6.31 27.99 24.94
C PHE A 388 6.89 26.55 25.09
N VAL A 389 6.72 25.71 24.10
CA VAL A 389 7.20 24.31 24.13
C VAL A 389 8.74 24.29 24.27
N THR A 390 9.45 25.10 23.48
CA THR A 390 10.92 25.21 23.57
C THR A 390 11.37 25.68 24.97
N LYS A 391 10.69 26.68 25.54
CA LYS A 391 11.02 27.16 26.88
C LYS A 391 10.72 26.10 27.94
N TYR A 392 9.59 25.39 27.85
CA TYR A 392 9.23 24.34 28.77
C TYR A 392 10.24 23.17 28.69
N GLN A 393 10.67 22.82 27.47
CA GLN A 393 11.71 21.80 27.22
C GLN A 393 13.02 22.17 27.93
N SER A 394 13.47 23.41 27.79
CA SER A 394 14.71 23.88 28.43
C SER A 394 14.67 23.83 29.98
N LEU A 395 13.49 23.90 30.57
CA LEU A 395 13.29 23.83 32.02
C LEU A 395 13.09 22.41 32.55
N CYS A 396 12.60 21.47 31.71
CA CYS A 396 12.49 20.07 32.06
C CYS A 396 13.83 19.31 31.94
N GLY A 397 14.90 19.94 31.45
CA GLY A 397 16.23 19.32 31.33
C GLY A 397 16.27 18.16 30.31
N ARG A 398 15.37 18.16 29.32
CA ARG A 398 15.22 17.12 28.29
C ARG A 398 15.49 17.66 26.92
#